data_0c3efc65f03bdc912a3ab78f3f25524c
#
_entry.id   0c3efc65f03bdc912a3ab78f3f25524c
#
_cell.length_a   1.000
_cell.length_b   1.000
_cell.length_c   1.000
_cell.angle_alpha   90.00
_cell.angle_beta   90.00
_cell.angle_gamma   90.00
#
_symmetry.space_group_name_H-M   'P 1'
#
loop_
_entity.id
_entity.type
_entity.pdbx_description
1 polymer ?
#
loop_
_entity_poly.entity_id
_entity_poly.type
_entity_poly.pdbx_seq_one_letter_code
_entity_poly.pdbx_strand_id
1 'polypeptide(L)'
;MKKIMHFPSQKIAEALDITVETPFTNQEIIEKADTLPIDLLVNKKDNTTFGKWVLRKAFENDLPSSVIWRQKTPMQDGSGTTALTKLFESIITDEVFNEKTKKIKNEDGVTIRTKESLHYYEIYRKDFKIPESKNDINVCKDCNSVIIQDSNFCRMCGKFPLT
;
A
#
# COMPACT_ATOMS: atom_id res chain seq x y z
N MET A 1 9.48 5.95 -6.39
CA MET A 1 8.18 6.14 -5.68
C MET A 1 7.22 7.07 -6.42
N LYS A 2 7.65 8.23 -6.94
CA LYS A 2 6.77 9.21 -7.64
C LYS A 2 5.92 8.63 -8.78
N LYS A 3 6.38 7.58 -9.48
CA LYS A 3 5.65 6.93 -10.59
C LYS A 3 4.69 5.79 -10.14
N ILE A 4 4.76 5.38 -8.88
CA ILE A 4 4.10 4.16 -8.41
C ILE A 4 2.95 4.46 -7.42
N MET A 5 3.05 5.55 -6.65
CA MET A 5 2.04 5.90 -5.66
C MET A 5 0.92 6.73 -6.29
N HIS A 6 -0.25 6.13 -6.42
CA HIS A 6 -1.49 6.84 -6.66
C HIS A 6 -2.31 6.79 -5.38
N PHE A 7 -2.80 7.94 -4.96
CA PHE A 7 -3.65 8.03 -3.78
C PHE A 7 -5.11 7.89 -4.21
N PRO A 8 -5.81 6.81 -3.81
CA PRO A 8 -7.24 6.64 -4.13
C PRO A 8 -8.10 7.81 -3.68
N SER A 9 -7.66 8.51 -2.62
CA SER A 9 -8.31 9.72 -2.12
C SER A 9 -8.48 10.84 -3.15
N GLN A 10 -7.57 10.96 -4.12
CA GLN A 10 -7.70 11.95 -5.20
C GLN A 10 -8.92 11.67 -6.07
N LYS A 11 -9.10 10.42 -6.50
CA LYS A 11 -10.27 10.03 -7.32
C LYS A 11 -11.60 10.16 -6.57
N ILE A 12 -11.58 9.87 -5.27
CA ILE A 12 -12.77 10.03 -4.42
C ILE A 12 -13.11 11.51 -4.26
N ALA A 13 -12.11 12.35 -4.03
CA ALA A 13 -12.26 13.78 -3.90
C ALA A 13 -12.79 14.41 -5.20
N GLU A 14 -12.23 14.03 -6.35
CA GLU A 14 -12.72 14.46 -7.68
C GLU A 14 -14.21 14.11 -7.88
N ALA A 15 -14.62 12.90 -7.47
CA ALA A 15 -16.01 12.47 -7.57
C ALA A 15 -16.96 13.22 -6.62
N LEU A 16 -16.44 13.91 -5.63
CA LEU A 16 -17.16 14.69 -4.64
C LEU A 16 -16.96 16.21 -4.79
N ASP A 17 -16.39 16.66 -5.89
CA ASP A 17 -16.03 18.07 -6.13
C ASP A 17 -15.16 18.69 -5.01
N ILE A 18 -14.29 17.89 -4.40
CA ILE A 18 -13.35 18.31 -3.36
C ILE A 18 -11.96 18.52 -3.96
N THR A 19 -11.39 19.70 -3.79
CA THR A 19 -10.00 19.98 -4.16
C THR A 19 -9.04 19.33 -3.18
N VAL A 20 -8.11 18.53 -3.68
CA VAL A 20 -7.04 17.92 -2.87
C VAL A 20 -5.74 18.67 -3.07
N GLU A 21 -5.20 19.21 -2.00
CA GLU A 21 -3.86 19.81 -2.00
C GLU A 21 -2.85 18.86 -1.36
N THR A 22 -1.67 18.77 -1.95
CA THR A 22 -0.57 17.91 -1.49
C THR A 22 0.69 18.75 -1.29
N PRO A 23 0.80 19.53 -0.20
CA PRO A 23 1.88 20.50 0.00
C PRO A 23 3.28 19.87 -0.11
N PHE A 24 3.46 18.66 0.42
CA PHE A 24 4.75 17.96 0.39
C PHE A 24 5.14 17.40 -0.99
N THR A 25 4.25 17.47 -1.97
CA THR A 25 4.54 17.11 -3.36
C THR A 25 4.58 18.32 -4.29
N ASN A 26 4.57 19.53 -3.72
CA ASN A 26 4.83 20.75 -4.47
C ASN A 26 6.21 20.66 -5.14
N GLN A 27 6.30 21.15 -6.39
CA GLN A 27 7.51 21.02 -7.20
C GLN A 27 8.72 21.69 -6.53
N GLU A 28 8.57 22.87 -5.95
CA GLU A 28 9.66 23.58 -5.25
C GLU A 28 10.19 22.80 -4.05
N ILE A 29 9.28 22.15 -3.28
CA ILE A 29 9.68 21.31 -2.13
C ILE A 29 10.43 20.07 -2.61
N ILE A 30 9.98 19.46 -3.71
CA ILE A 30 10.62 18.31 -4.31
C ILE A 30 12.04 18.67 -4.78
N GLU A 31 12.18 19.76 -5.54
CA GLU A 31 13.47 20.24 -6.04
C GLU A 31 14.42 20.56 -4.89
N LYS A 32 13.92 21.25 -3.86
CA LYS A 32 14.72 21.52 -2.66
C LYS A 32 15.14 20.23 -1.96
N ALA A 33 14.24 19.26 -1.80
CA ALA A 33 14.56 17.99 -1.16
C ALA A 33 15.60 17.19 -1.97
N ASP A 34 15.53 17.23 -3.28
CA ASP A 34 16.47 16.53 -4.18
C ASP A 34 17.89 17.14 -4.14
N THR A 35 18.04 18.38 -3.68
CA THR A 35 19.36 19.04 -3.48
C THR A 35 19.97 18.84 -2.10
N LEU A 36 19.23 18.26 -1.15
CA LEU A 36 19.74 18.06 0.21
C LEU A 36 20.78 16.92 0.24
N PRO A 37 21.91 17.14 0.92
CA PRO A 37 22.89 16.09 1.17
C PRO A 37 22.28 14.96 2.03
N ILE A 38 22.82 13.76 1.86
CA ILE A 38 22.25 12.55 2.47
C ILE A 38 22.20 12.60 4.00
N ASP A 39 23.16 13.23 4.63
CA ASP A 39 23.24 13.39 6.09
C ASP A 39 22.15 14.30 6.67
N LEU A 40 21.56 15.18 5.85
CA LEU A 40 20.36 15.94 6.18
C LEU A 40 19.06 15.15 5.94
N LEU A 41 19.10 14.14 5.11
CA LEU A 41 17.94 13.27 4.86
C LEU A 41 17.86 12.14 5.91
N VAL A 42 19.00 11.52 6.19
CA VAL A 42 19.12 10.37 7.12
C VAL A 42 20.38 10.55 7.96
N ASN A 43 20.25 10.45 9.26
CA ASN A 43 21.39 10.53 10.18
C ASN A 43 21.12 9.68 11.44
N LYS A 44 22.12 9.59 12.34
CA LYS A 44 22.03 8.81 13.57
C LYS A 44 21.96 9.71 14.80
N LYS A 45 21.15 9.28 15.77
CA LYS A 45 21.16 9.77 17.15
C LYS A 45 21.08 8.56 18.07
N ASP A 46 21.96 8.48 19.06
CA ASP A 46 22.00 7.40 20.06
C ASP A 46 21.97 5.99 19.41
N ASN A 47 22.83 5.77 18.40
CA ASN A 47 22.91 4.55 17.58
C ASN A 47 21.65 4.20 16.77
N THR A 48 20.61 5.01 16.80
CA THR A 48 19.38 4.82 16.04
C THR A 48 19.40 5.68 14.78
N THR A 49 19.09 5.08 13.64
CA THR A 49 18.99 5.77 12.37
C THR A 49 17.61 6.41 12.19
N PHE A 50 17.60 7.70 11.89
CA PHE A 50 16.39 8.48 11.67
C PHE A 50 16.37 9.06 10.25
N GLY A 51 15.28 8.81 9.54
CA GLY A 51 14.95 9.55 8.32
C GLY A 51 14.32 10.90 8.64
N LYS A 52 14.22 11.76 7.62
CA LYS A 52 13.70 13.14 7.73
C LYS A 52 14.49 13.97 8.75
N TRP A 53 15.80 13.78 8.77
CA TRP A 53 16.68 14.34 9.79
C TRP A 53 16.57 15.86 9.90
N VAL A 54 16.64 16.56 8.74
CA VAL A 54 16.54 18.02 8.70
C VAL A 54 15.26 18.55 9.36
N LEU A 55 14.12 17.89 9.13
CA LEU A 55 12.86 18.29 9.75
C LEU A 55 12.88 18.07 11.28
N ARG A 56 13.43 16.94 11.72
CA ARG A 56 13.57 16.65 13.17
C ARG A 56 14.45 17.66 13.86
N LYS A 57 15.56 18.04 13.22
CA LYS A 57 16.47 19.06 13.75
C LYS A 57 15.86 20.46 13.74
N ALA A 58 15.12 20.82 12.70
CA ALA A 58 14.46 22.11 12.60
C ALA A 58 13.47 22.36 13.75
N PHE A 59 12.74 21.30 14.18
CA PHE A 59 11.72 21.41 15.24
C PHE A 59 12.17 20.86 16.60
N GLU A 60 13.47 20.59 16.77
CA GLU A 60 13.98 19.94 17.99
C GLU A 60 13.70 20.72 19.28
N ASN A 61 13.63 22.06 19.17
CA ASN A 61 13.34 22.93 20.30
C ASN A 61 11.85 23.32 20.44
N ASP A 62 11.05 23.04 19.39
CA ASP A 62 9.64 23.46 19.34
C ASP A 62 8.67 22.36 19.77
N LEU A 63 9.10 21.10 19.69
CA LEU A 63 8.26 19.95 19.99
C LEU A 63 8.91 19.02 21.02
N PRO A 64 8.10 18.28 21.80
CA PRO A 64 8.60 17.31 22.78
C PRO A 64 9.49 16.26 22.11
N SER A 65 10.58 15.88 22.79
CA SER A 65 11.54 14.87 22.31
C SER A 65 10.88 13.52 21.94
N SER A 66 9.82 13.12 22.65
CA SER A 66 9.04 11.92 22.38
C SER A 66 8.30 11.96 21.03
N VAL A 67 8.02 13.14 20.51
CA VAL A 67 7.41 13.35 19.17
C VAL A 67 8.49 13.42 18.11
N ILE A 68 9.49 14.26 18.31
CA ILE A 68 10.57 14.51 17.34
C ILE A 68 11.37 13.24 17.05
N TRP A 69 11.74 12.49 18.10
CA TRP A 69 12.59 11.31 17.97
C TRP A 69 11.81 9.98 17.97
N ARG A 70 10.48 10.05 17.82
CA ARG A 70 9.67 8.84 17.64
C ARG A 70 10.10 8.09 16.38
N GLN A 71 10.29 6.79 16.49
CA GLN A 71 10.49 5.92 15.33
C GLN A 71 9.26 5.98 14.41
N LYS A 72 9.51 6.06 13.11
CA LYS A 72 8.43 6.02 12.11
C LYS A 72 7.83 4.61 12.10
N THR A 73 6.57 4.53 12.43
CA THR A 73 5.77 3.32 12.21
C THR A 73 4.91 3.50 10.95
N PRO A 74 4.72 2.46 10.14
CA PRO A 74 3.74 2.47 9.06
C PRO A 74 2.34 2.80 9.58
N MET A 75 1.52 3.39 8.74
CA MET A 75 0.17 3.81 9.15
C MET A 75 -0.70 2.61 9.59
N GLN A 76 -0.57 1.47 8.93
CA GLN A 76 -1.27 0.24 9.27
C GLN A 76 -0.92 -0.27 10.68
N ASP A 77 0.33 -0.10 11.14
CA ASP A 77 0.72 -0.46 12.50
C ASP A 77 0.16 0.55 13.52
N GLY A 78 0.26 1.84 13.18
CA GLY A 78 -0.27 2.92 14.03
C GLY A 78 -1.79 2.92 14.17
N SER A 79 -2.53 2.46 13.16
CA SER A 79 -3.99 2.32 13.18
C SER A 79 -4.47 0.99 13.77
N GLY A 80 -3.56 0.04 14.02
CA GLY A 80 -3.91 -1.30 14.50
C GLY A 80 -4.46 -2.24 13.41
N THR A 81 -4.50 -1.83 12.14
CA THR A 81 -5.04 -2.67 11.06
C THR A 81 -4.21 -3.93 10.81
N THR A 82 -2.95 -3.98 11.22
CA THR A 82 -2.15 -5.22 11.21
C THR A 82 -2.73 -6.32 12.10
N ALA A 83 -3.59 -5.98 13.09
CA ALA A 83 -4.30 -6.96 13.89
C ALA A 83 -5.35 -7.74 13.09
N LEU A 84 -5.85 -7.20 11.96
CA LEU A 84 -6.82 -7.88 11.11
C LEU A 84 -6.30 -9.20 10.54
N THR A 85 -5.03 -9.25 10.15
CA THR A 85 -4.41 -10.50 9.68
C THR A 85 -4.52 -11.60 10.74
N LYS A 86 -4.17 -11.29 12.01
CA LYS A 86 -4.28 -12.25 13.12
C LYS A 86 -5.74 -12.64 13.40
N LEU A 87 -6.66 -11.69 13.28
CA LEU A 87 -8.09 -11.95 13.43
C LEU A 87 -8.56 -12.96 12.38
N PHE A 88 -8.27 -12.73 11.10
CA PHE A 88 -8.69 -13.64 10.04
C PHE A 88 -8.00 -15.01 10.12
N GLU A 89 -6.75 -15.07 10.59
CA GLU A 89 -6.09 -16.34 10.89
C GLU A 89 -6.82 -17.13 11.99
N SER A 90 -7.43 -16.46 12.95
CA SER A 90 -8.14 -17.12 14.06
C SER A 90 -9.57 -17.56 13.73
N ILE A 91 -10.27 -16.85 12.85
CA ILE A 91 -11.69 -17.11 12.55
C ILE A 91 -11.92 -17.98 11.30
N ILE A 92 -10.93 -18.04 10.38
CA ILE A 92 -11.01 -18.88 9.19
C ILE A 92 -10.09 -20.09 9.39
N THR A 93 -10.65 -21.29 9.42
CA THR A 93 -9.83 -22.51 9.53
C THR A 93 -9.10 -22.82 8.22
N ASP A 94 -8.04 -23.62 8.28
CA ASP A 94 -7.26 -23.98 7.09
C ASP A 94 -8.10 -24.81 6.10
N GLU A 95 -8.99 -25.65 6.59
CA GLU A 95 -9.90 -26.45 5.77
C GLU A 95 -10.82 -25.52 4.95
N VAL A 96 -11.49 -24.58 5.61
CA VAL A 96 -12.37 -23.59 4.96
C VAL A 96 -11.60 -22.73 3.97
N PHE A 97 -10.38 -22.30 4.34
CA PHE A 97 -9.52 -21.52 3.45
C PHE A 97 -9.17 -22.31 2.18
N ASN A 98 -8.70 -23.55 2.32
CA ASN A 98 -8.30 -24.41 1.21
C ASN A 98 -9.47 -24.76 0.28
N GLU A 99 -10.63 -25.08 0.83
CA GLU A 99 -11.83 -25.37 0.06
C GLU A 99 -12.26 -24.16 -0.78
N LYS A 100 -12.43 -23.01 -0.13
CA LYS A 100 -12.90 -21.78 -0.79
C LYS A 100 -11.91 -21.25 -1.83
N THR A 101 -10.62 -21.24 -1.54
CA THR A 101 -9.61 -20.77 -2.49
C THR A 101 -9.50 -21.68 -3.71
N LYS A 102 -9.65 -22.98 -3.54
CA LYS A 102 -9.71 -23.93 -4.65
C LYS A 102 -10.94 -23.68 -5.54
N LYS A 103 -12.10 -23.45 -4.91
CA LYS A 103 -13.34 -23.09 -5.62
C LYS A 103 -13.18 -21.79 -6.43
N ILE A 104 -12.70 -20.72 -5.78
CA ILE A 104 -12.45 -19.42 -6.41
C ILE A 104 -11.46 -19.55 -7.57
N LYS A 105 -10.40 -20.36 -7.41
CA LYS A 105 -9.44 -20.59 -8.48
C LYS A 105 -10.07 -21.26 -9.70
N ASN A 106 -10.96 -22.23 -9.48
CA ASN A 106 -11.61 -22.97 -10.56
C ASN A 106 -12.71 -22.15 -11.25
N GLU A 107 -13.51 -21.40 -10.50
CA GLU A 107 -14.66 -20.66 -11.02
C GLU A 107 -14.27 -19.27 -11.54
N ASP A 108 -13.44 -18.54 -10.80
CA ASP A 108 -13.10 -17.14 -11.07
C ASP A 108 -11.70 -16.98 -11.72
N GLY A 109 -10.88 -18.03 -11.73
CA GLY A 109 -9.49 -17.95 -12.20
C GLY A 109 -8.57 -17.14 -11.28
N VAL A 110 -9.03 -16.74 -10.09
CA VAL A 110 -8.32 -15.87 -9.15
C VAL A 110 -7.58 -16.68 -8.10
N THR A 111 -6.32 -16.34 -7.84
CA THR A 111 -5.50 -16.96 -6.79
C THR A 111 -5.54 -16.13 -5.53
N ILE A 112 -6.09 -16.66 -4.45
CA ILE A 112 -6.13 -16.06 -3.12
C ILE A 112 -4.98 -16.62 -2.28
N ARG A 113 -4.23 -15.75 -1.58
CA ARG A 113 -3.00 -16.14 -0.87
C ARG A 113 -3.11 -16.11 0.64
N THR A 114 -4.03 -15.35 1.22
CA THR A 114 -4.19 -15.19 2.67
C THR A 114 -5.65 -15.25 3.06
N LYS A 115 -5.94 -15.61 4.31
CA LYS A 115 -7.30 -15.63 4.86
C LYS A 115 -7.94 -14.25 4.85
N GLU A 116 -7.16 -13.22 5.11
CA GLU A 116 -7.59 -11.82 4.98
C GLU A 116 -8.00 -11.48 3.53
N SER A 117 -7.18 -11.87 2.54
CA SER A 117 -7.52 -11.69 1.12
C SER A 117 -8.77 -12.46 0.72
N LEU A 118 -9.00 -13.66 1.28
CA LEU A 118 -10.21 -14.42 1.06
C LEU A 118 -11.44 -13.65 1.53
N HIS A 119 -11.40 -13.12 2.76
CA HIS A 119 -12.50 -12.35 3.32
C HIS A 119 -12.86 -11.15 2.45
N TYR A 120 -11.86 -10.36 2.04
CA TYR A 120 -12.11 -9.19 1.18
C TYR A 120 -12.56 -9.58 -0.22
N TYR A 121 -12.08 -10.68 -0.76
CA TYR A 121 -12.55 -11.17 -2.05
C TYR A 121 -14.02 -11.61 -2.01
N GLU A 122 -14.45 -12.28 -0.95
CA GLU A 122 -15.86 -12.66 -0.76
C GLU A 122 -16.78 -11.43 -0.66
N ILE A 123 -16.30 -10.34 -0.01
CA ILE A 123 -17.05 -9.06 0.02
C ILE A 123 -17.10 -8.45 -1.39
N TYR A 124 -15.96 -8.34 -2.06
CA TYR A 124 -15.87 -7.79 -3.41
C TYR A 124 -16.84 -8.49 -4.37
N ARG A 125 -16.93 -9.81 -4.30
CA ARG A 125 -17.77 -10.63 -5.19
C ARG A 125 -19.28 -10.46 -4.97
N LYS A 126 -19.71 -9.84 -3.87
CA LYS A 126 -21.13 -9.50 -3.66
C LYS A 126 -21.61 -8.40 -4.59
N ASP A 127 -20.76 -7.43 -4.84
CA ASP A 127 -21.12 -6.20 -5.57
C ASP A 127 -20.46 -6.11 -6.95
N PHE A 128 -19.37 -6.84 -7.18
CA PHE A 128 -18.57 -6.75 -8.39
C PHE A 128 -18.44 -8.09 -9.11
N LYS A 129 -18.39 -8.03 -10.44
CA LYS A 129 -18.11 -9.19 -11.30
C LYS A 129 -16.64 -9.60 -11.18
N ILE A 130 -16.34 -10.80 -11.65
CA ILE A 130 -14.96 -11.28 -11.80
C ILE A 130 -14.17 -10.28 -12.64
N PRO A 131 -12.93 -9.95 -12.25
CA PRO A 131 -12.07 -9.13 -13.09
C PRO A 131 -11.85 -9.79 -14.45
N GLU A 132 -12.35 -9.17 -15.50
CA GLU A 132 -12.15 -9.61 -16.88
C GLU A 132 -11.28 -8.58 -17.60
N SER A 133 -10.18 -9.01 -18.17
CA SER A 133 -9.44 -8.17 -19.09
C SER A 133 -10.03 -8.37 -20.49
N LYS A 134 -10.74 -7.38 -20.96
CA LYS A 134 -11.22 -7.36 -22.34
C LYS A 134 -10.05 -7.05 -23.27
N ASN A 135 -9.54 -8.06 -23.98
CA ASN A 135 -8.53 -7.93 -25.04
C ASN A 135 -7.16 -7.38 -24.68
N ASP A 136 -6.77 -7.38 -23.42
CA ASP A 136 -5.46 -6.90 -23.02
C ASP A 136 -4.41 -8.01 -23.10
N ILE A 137 -3.31 -7.71 -23.76
CA ILE A 137 -2.18 -8.63 -23.97
C ILE A 137 -1.44 -8.88 -22.65
N ASN A 138 -1.60 -7.99 -21.67
CA ASN A 138 -0.81 -7.97 -20.44
C ASN A 138 -1.70 -8.08 -19.21
N VAL A 139 -2.02 -9.30 -18.80
CA VAL A 139 -2.85 -9.60 -17.64
C VAL A 139 -2.14 -10.42 -16.58
N CYS A 140 -2.47 -10.16 -15.35
CA CYS A 140 -1.97 -10.95 -14.21
C CYS A 140 -2.60 -12.34 -14.21
N LYS A 141 -1.75 -13.39 -14.26
CA LYS A 141 -2.20 -14.79 -14.21
C LYS A 141 -2.87 -15.21 -12.90
N ASP A 142 -2.73 -14.38 -11.85
CA ASP A 142 -3.28 -14.69 -10.53
C ASP A 142 -4.64 -14.03 -10.27
N CYS A 143 -4.94 -12.88 -10.90
CA CYS A 143 -6.17 -12.15 -10.64
C CYS A 143 -6.85 -11.55 -11.87
N ASN A 144 -6.36 -11.84 -13.05
CA ASN A 144 -6.87 -11.38 -14.36
C ASN A 144 -6.95 -9.84 -14.52
N SER A 145 -6.33 -9.08 -13.63
CA SER A 145 -6.27 -7.61 -13.76
C SER A 145 -5.23 -7.20 -14.77
N VAL A 146 -5.50 -6.10 -15.47
CA VAL A 146 -4.55 -5.48 -16.40
C VAL A 146 -3.27 -5.08 -15.67
N ILE A 147 -2.13 -5.44 -16.25
CA ILE A 147 -0.81 -5.05 -15.74
C ILE A 147 -0.40 -3.76 -16.43
N ILE A 148 0.09 -2.80 -15.65
CA ILE A 148 0.66 -1.56 -16.19
C ILE A 148 1.93 -1.92 -16.96
N GLN A 149 2.08 -1.36 -18.14
CA GLN A 149 3.27 -1.54 -18.97
C GLN A 149 4.56 -1.33 -18.16
N ASP A 150 5.55 -2.19 -18.35
CA ASP A 150 6.83 -2.19 -17.67
C ASP A 150 6.77 -2.42 -16.15
N SER A 151 5.63 -2.86 -15.61
CA SER A 151 5.51 -3.24 -14.20
C SER A 151 5.94 -4.68 -13.96
N ASN A 152 6.75 -4.90 -12.93
CA ASN A 152 7.16 -6.24 -12.49
C ASN A 152 6.28 -6.79 -11.35
N PHE A 153 5.22 -6.06 -10.95
CA PHE A 153 4.26 -6.53 -9.97
C PHE A 153 2.83 -6.14 -10.34
N CYS A 154 1.87 -6.95 -9.88
CA CYS A 154 0.45 -6.67 -10.03
C CYS A 154 -0.04 -5.75 -8.90
N ARG A 155 -0.55 -4.58 -9.24
CA ARG A 155 -1.10 -3.63 -8.26
C ARG A 155 -2.38 -4.12 -7.59
N MET A 156 -3.14 -4.99 -8.26
CA MET A 156 -4.40 -5.49 -7.72
C MET A 156 -4.18 -6.57 -6.66
N CYS A 157 -3.40 -7.60 -6.95
CA CYS A 157 -3.22 -8.75 -6.06
C CYS A 157 -1.83 -8.85 -5.42
N GLY A 158 -0.92 -7.95 -5.74
CA GLY A 158 0.45 -7.96 -5.20
C GLY A 158 1.37 -9.04 -5.76
N LYS A 159 0.99 -9.75 -6.84
CA LYS A 159 1.87 -10.75 -7.48
C LYS A 159 3.21 -10.13 -7.87
N PHE A 160 4.30 -10.76 -7.44
CA PHE A 160 5.68 -10.41 -7.78
C PHE A 160 6.55 -11.68 -7.76
N PRO A 161 7.46 -11.85 -8.69
CA PRO A 161 7.51 -11.19 -9.99
C PRO A 161 6.34 -11.57 -10.89
N LEU A 162 6.06 -10.74 -11.89
CA LEU A 162 5.14 -11.05 -12.97
C LEU A 162 5.88 -11.83 -14.06
N THR A 163 5.96 -13.15 -13.88
CA THR A 163 6.55 -14.09 -14.85
C THR A 163 5.47 -14.97 -15.45
#